data_dec520dec0ba8a6b2aeca609a41b82f8
#
_entry.id   dec520dec0ba8a6b2aeca609a41b82f8
#
_cell.length_a   1.000
_cell.length_b   1.000
_cell.length_c   1.000
_cell.angle_alpha   90.00
_cell.angle_beta   90.00
_cell.angle_gamma   90.00
#
_symmetry.space_group_name_H-M   'P 1'
#
loop_
_entity.id
_entity.type
_entity.pdbx_description
1 polymer ?
#
loop_
_entity_poly.entity_id
_entity_poly.type
_entity_poly.pdbx_seq_one_letter_code
_entity_poly.pdbx_strand_id
1 'polypeptide(L)'
;MDFIFSSDRSHEGVIRSRIMEIETPETSRMTVTSGAWGTCVATGSQYSFGALDSESDLLMVLGDPLGERSARRDSGISDVPLEAHPGSRLHEYLVDGGMEHPSAIVRLSKSTRSIDLVTDVYLGIPIFFRVDRGVVMLASSPDLLAGILPTSFDADSAIERLSMGFISSPHTLYTEIKALPPASVIRIEADGTVRDRKWWQPPLPDESADVADLREELHASILSTLRRIDSRHPGQSGAFTLSAGLDSRFMVTMALKEQVCDFTAVNLALGSNIPARTAAHVARRAHVPLISIRRPTDFYSRLLLNGHPEIGTNACIADAHFADRALGELEGAQYLVGGFSADEMLKGSSSSGQYAAVREVAQSGEPLPRLATYPQLIDITPTIASMLDSRQTQARRSLGMSESHSSLADHVSLHRASFGHFAAATRNYAVYEPFMTRRLIELSYRIPDAVKTRVPKSYWYQPYLGGQETGRLFSTRVKAERLFRRATGIGLKQQGEWVQSEGPLWKECLVAAESARSRLSAELGHEITMKGKRRPMALTLSTAEALQRCT
;
A
#
# COMPACT_ATOMS: atom_id res chain seq x y z
N MET A 1 -3.45 -11.77 -0.17
CA MET A 1 -4.66 -12.06 -0.96
C MET A 1 -4.36 -11.73 -2.40
N ASP A 2 -4.60 -12.68 -3.28
CA ASP A 2 -4.41 -12.52 -4.72
C ASP A 2 -5.62 -13.07 -5.45
N PHE A 3 -6.00 -12.43 -6.54
CA PHE A 3 -7.07 -12.94 -7.39
C PHE A 3 -6.79 -12.59 -8.85
N ILE A 4 -7.31 -13.42 -9.73
CA ILE A 4 -7.40 -13.18 -11.16
C ILE A 4 -8.80 -13.58 -11.63
N PHE A 5 -9.42 -12.71 -12.38
CA PHE A 5 -10.65 -12.95 -13.10
C PHE A 5 -10.41 -12.80 -14.60
N SER A 6 -11.03 -13.66 -15.41
CA SER A 6 -11.16 -13.48 -16.86
C SER A 6 -12.59 -13.81 -17.30
N SER A 7 -13.15 -12.97 -18.16
CA SER A 7 -14.43 -13.25 -18.80
C SER A 7 -14.36 -14.37 -19.85
N ASP A 8 -13.16 -14.86 -20.18
CA ASP A 8 -12.93 -16.01 -21.03
C ASP A 8 -12.49 -17.22 -20.19
N ARG A 9 -13.35 -18.26 -20.16
CA ARG A 9 -13.09 -19.50 -19.43
C ARG A 9 -11.88 -20.26 -19.94
N SER A 10 -11.46 -20.10 -21.19
CA SER A 10 -10.29 -20.78 -21.74
C SER A 10 -9.00 -20.43 -21.00
N HIS A 11 -8.97 -19.30 -20.28
CA HIS A 11 -7.84 -18.89 -19.47
C HIS A 11 -7.71 -19.60 -18.11
N GLU A 12 -8.65 -20.48 -17.72
CA GLU A 12 -8.65 -21.12 -16.38
C GLU A 12 -7.33 -21.79 -16.04
N GLY A 13 -6.76 -22.58 -16.95
CA GLY A 13 -5.50 -23.29 -16.72
C GLY A 13 -4.32 -22.35 -16.47
N VAL A 14 -4.20 -21.29 -17.27
CA VAL A 14 -3.14 -20.28 -17.11
C VAL A 14 -3.31 -19.50 -15.81
N ILE A 15 -4.54 -19.09 -15.49
CA ILE A 15 -4.87 -18.35 -14.26
C ILE A 15 -4.51 -19.18 -13.02
N ARG A 16 -4.89 -20.45 -13.00
CA ARG A 16 -4.52 -21.37 -11.90
C ARG A 16 -3.01 -21.48 -11.72
N SER A 17 -2.28 -21.69 -12.82
CA SER A 17 -0.81 -21.75 -12.78
C SER A 17 -0.22 -20.48 -12.20
N ARG A 18 -0.69 -19.32 -12.64
CA ARG A 18 -0.19 -18.02 -12.16
C ARG A 18 -0.43 -17.78 -10.66
N ILE A 19 -1.59 -18.14 -10.15
CA ILE A 19 -1.87 -18.03 -8.71
C ILE A 19 -1.02 -19.02 -7.91
N MET A 20 -0.77 -20.22 -8.44
CA MET A 20 0.06 -21.22 -7.76
C MET A 20 1.56 -20.88 -7.76
N GLU A 21 2.04 -20.02 -8.68
CA GLU A 21 3.41 -19.49 -8.65
C GLU A 21 3.64 -18.58 -7.43
N ILE A 22 2.56 -18.01 -6.88
CA ILE A 22 2.62 -17.22 -5.66
C ILE A 22 2.66 -18.19 -4.49
N GLU A 23 3.75 -18.18 -3.72
CA GLU A 23 3.83 -18.97 -2.50
C GLU A 23 2.76 -18.53 -1.51
N THR A 24 1.73 -19.34 -1.34
CA THR A 24 0.67 -19.10 -0.37
C THR A 24 0.94 -19.90 0.90
N PRO A 25 0.70 -19.33 2.10
CA PRO A 25 0.77 -20.08 3.35
C PRO A 25 -0.21 -21.26 3.33
N GLU A 26 0.08 -22.32 4.09
CA GLU A 26 -0.81 -23.48 4.26
C GLU A 26 -2.21 -23.09 4.75
N THR A 27 -2.32 -21.96 5.46
CA THR A 27 -3.58 -21.40 5.97
C THR A 27 -4.41 -20.65 4.93
N SER A 28 -3.87 -20.42 3.74
CA SER A 28 -4.59 -19.74 2.66
C SER A 28 -5.61 -20.66 2.01
N ARG A 29 -6.80 -20.12 1.75
CA ARG A 29 -7.83 -20.81 0.99
C ARG A 29 -7.75 -20.38 -0.47
N MET A 30 -7.80 -21.35 -1.37
CA MET A 30 -7.96 -21.09 -2.79
C MET A 30 -9.41 -21.37 -3.19
N THR A 31 -10.04 -20.39 -3.80
CA THR A 31 -11.37 -20.51 -4.40
C THR A 31 -11.25 -20.46 -5.91
N VAL A 32 -11.87 -21.40 -6.58
CA VAL A 32 -11.95 -21.45 -8.05
C VAL A 32 -13.41 -21.53 -8.43
N THR A 33 -13.86 -20.59 -9.23
CA THR A 33 -15.22 -20.54 -9.75
C THR A 33 -15.16 -20.29 -11.25
N SER A 34 -15.84 -21.15 -12.02
CA SER A 34 -15.85 -21.08 -13.48
C SER A 34 -17.22 -21.38 -14.04
N GLY A 35 -17.55 -20.74 -15.15
CA GLY A 35 -18.82 -20.93 -15.86
C GLY A 35 -18.80 -20.36 -17.28
N ALA A 36 -19.96 -20.30 -17.91
CA ALA A 36 -20.10 -19.65 -19.22
C ALA A 36 -19.80 -18.14 -19.18
N TRP A 37 -19.76 -17.54 -18.00
CA TRP A 37 -19.47 -16.13 -17.74
C TRP A 37 -17.98 -15.84 -17.62
N GLY A 38 -17.12 -16.86 -17.50
CA GLY A 38 -15.68 -16.72 -17.31
C GLY A 38 -15.13 -17.59 -16.20
N THR A 39 -13.98 -17.22 -15.67
CA THR A 39 -13.29 -17.90 -14.57
C THR A 39 -12.71 -16.89 -13.58
N CYS A 40 -12.76 -17.25 -12.29
CA CYS A 40 -12.13 -16.52 -11.21
C CYS A 40 -11.35 -17.49 -10.32
N VAL A 41 -10.10 -17.16 -10.04
CA VAL A 41 -9.27 -17.85 -9.05
C VAL A 41 -8.80 -16.83 -8.04
N ALA A 42 -9.03 -17.10 -6.76
CA ALA A 42 -8.62 -16.22 -5.67
C ALA A 42 -7.98 -17.04 -4.55
N THR A 43 -7.00 -16.44 -3.88
CA THR A 43 -6.34 -17.01 -2.70
C THR A 43 -6.11 -15.95 -1.65
N GLY A 44 -6.20 -16.33 -0.37
CA GLY A 44 -5.97 -15.43 0.75
C GLY A 44 -6.44 -16.01 2.07
N SER A 45 -6.12 -15.30 3.14
CA SER A 45 -6.62 -15.62 4.47
C SER A 45 -8.15 -15.50 4.51
N GLN A 46 -8.79 -16.39 5.23
CA GLN A 46 -10.26 -16.34 5.48
C GLN A 46 -10.73 -15.01 6.11
N TYR A 47 -9.83 -14.22 6.66
CA TYR A 47 -10.11 -12.94 7.30
C TYR A 47 -9.93 -11.73 6.38
N SER A 48 -9.27 -11.93 5.23
CA SER A 48 -8.99 -10.87 4.26
C SER A 48 -9.70 -11.05 2.93
N PHE A 49 -10.38 -12.17 2.74
CA PHE A 49 -11.08 -12.51 1.51
C PHE A 49 -12.38 -13.25 1.81
N GLY A 50 -13.46 -12.77 1.24
CA GLY A 50 -14.74 -13.43 1.23
C GLY A 50 -15.29 -13.54 -0.18
N ALA A 51 -15.88 -14.68 -0.52
CA ALA A 51 -16.58 -14.88 -1.79
C ALA A 51 -17.92 -15.58 -1.56
N LEU A 52 -18.96 -15.06 -2.20
CA LEU A 52 -20.29 -15.66 -2.28
C LEU A 52 -20.59 -15.96 -3.74
N ASP A 53 -20.74 -17.24 -4.05
CA ASP A 53 -21.10 -17.72 -5.38
C ASP A 53 -22.57 -18.16 -5.36
N SER A 54 -23.45 -17.39 -6.02
CA SER A 54 -24.87 -17.69 -6.18
C SER A 54 -25.18 -18.09 -7.62
N GLU A 55 -26.42 -18.44 -7.91
CA GLU A 55 -26.85 -18.74 -9.28
C GLU A 55 -26.71 -17.53 -10.22
N SER A 56 -26.99 -16.31 -9.72
CA SER A 56 -27.02 -15.07 -10.51
C SER A 56 -25.69 -14.33 -10.51
N ASP A 57 -24.93 -14.38 -9.40
CA ASP A 57 -23.79 -13.49 -9.18
C ASP A 57 -22.63 -14.21 -8.49
N LEU A 58 -21.42 -13.71 -8.73
CA LEU A 58 -20.26 -13.93 -7.89
C LEU A 58 -19.92 -12.60 -7.21
N LEU A 59 -20.01 -12.56 -5.88
CA LEU A 59 -19.59 -11.41 -5.07
C LEU A 59 -18.28 -11.72 -4.37
N MET A 60 -17.31 -10.82 -4.45
CA MET A 60 -16.05 -10.90 -3.72
C MET A 60 -15.85 -9.62 -2.90
N VAL A 61 -15.42 -9.80 -1.66
CA VAL A 61 -14.96 -8.71 -0.80
C VAL A 61 -13.49 -8.94 -0.48
N LEU A 62 -12.67 -7.97 -0.83
CA LEU A 62 -11.22 -7.99 -0.71
C LEU A 62 -10.84 -7.02 0.43
N GLY A 63 -10.15 -7.52 1.47
CA GLY A 63 -9.93 -6.77 2.71
C GLY A 63 -11.17 -6.76 3.61
N ASP A 64 -11.07 -6.05 4.73
CA ASP A 64 -12.20 -5.82 5.64
C ASP A 64 -12.61 -4.35 5.58
N PRO A 65 -13.80 -4.01 5.08
CA PRO A 65 -14.25 -2.62 4.98
C PRO A 65 -14.46 -1.91 6.32
N LEU A 66 -14.53 -2.63 7.46
CA LEU A 66 -14.79 -2.10 8.80
C LEU A 66 -15.99 -1.13 8.88
N GLY A 67 -17.02 -1.34 8.05
CA GLY A 67 -18.21 -0.50 8.02
C GLY A 67 -19.03 -0.59 9.31
N GLU A 68 -19.79 0.45 9.63
CA GLU A 68 -20.60 0.51 10.86
C GLU A 68 -21.69 -0.56 10.93
N ARG A 69 -22.22 -0.97 9.79
CA ARG A 69 -23.30 -1.95 9.69
C ARG A 69 -22.84 -3.41 9.65
N SER A 70 -21.56 -3.67 9.51
CA SER A 70 -21.03 -5.03 9.38
C SER A 70 -20.70 -5.67 10.74
N ALA A 71 -21.68 -5.72 11.64
CA ALA A 71 -21.48 -6.16 13.03
C ALA A 71 -21.40 -7.69 13.22
N ARG A 72 -21.55 -8.52 12.17
CA ARG A 72 -21.56 -9.99 12.32
C ARG A 72 -20.55 -10.68 11.42
N ARG A 73 -19.79 -11.59 12.03
CA ARG A 73 -18.67 -12.35 11.45
C ARG A 73 -19.04 -13.26 10.27
N ASP A 74 -20.25 -13.78 10.28
CA ASP A 74 -20.69 -14.77 9.29
C ASP A 74 -21.31 -14.11 8.05
N SER A 75 -21.46 -12.79 8.06
CA SER A 75 -22.27 -12.02 7.11
C SER A 75 -21.53 -10.86 6.43
N GLY A 76 -20.22 -10.73 6.57
CA GLY A 76 -19.46 -9.61 5.97
C GLY A 76 -19.71 -9.41 4.47
N ILE A 77 -20.15 -10.47 3.78
CA ILE A 77 -20.54 -10.44 2.37
C ILE A 77 -22.05 -10.24 2.22
N SER A 78 -22.88 -10.80 3.11
CA SER A 78 -24.34 -10.74 3.00
C SER A 78 -24.90 -9.34 3.30
N ASP A 79 -24.15 -8.50 4.02
CA ASP A 79 -24.58 -7.13 4.36
C ASP A 79 -24.22 -6.10 3.28
N VAL A 80 -23.41 -6.49 2.29
CA VAL A 80 -23.10 -5.61 1.15
C VAL A 80 -24.29 -5.63 0.17
N PRO A 81 -24.93 -4.48 -0.08
CA PRO A 81 -26.05 -4.43 -1.01
C PRO A 81 -25.63 -4.83 -2.43
N LEU A 82 -26.26 -5.86 -2.97
CA LEU A 82 -25.90 -6.44 -4.28
C LEU A 82 -26.34 -5.60 -5.50
N GLU A 83 -27.13 -4.55 -5.28
CA GLU A 83 -27.70 -3.74 -6.37
C GLU A 83 -26.87 -2.49 -6.62
N ALA A 84 -25.99 -2.52 -7.60
CA ALA A 84 -25.10 -1.41 -7.96
C ALA A 84 -25.70 -0.45 -9.00
N HIS A 85 -26.96 -0.02 -8.84
CA HIS A 85 -27.51 1.06 -9.67
C HIS A 85 -27.23 2.43 -9.05
N PRO A 86 -27.00 3.50 -9.86
CA PRO A 86 -26.91 4.87 -9.37
C PRO A 86 -28.19 5.23 -8.58
N GLY A 87 -28.07 5.48 -7.30
CA GLY A 87 -29.19 5.61 -6.36
C GLY A 87 -29.52 4.32 -5.61
N SER A 88 -28.72 3.26 -5.77
CA SER A 88 -28.90 1.98 -5.11
C SER A 88 -28.45 2.01 -3.63
N ARG A 89 -28.88 1.01 -2.88
CA ARG A 89 -28.47 0.76 -1.49
C ARG A 89 -26.93 0.69 -1.32
N LEU A 90 -26.18 0.35 -2.37
CA LEU A 90 -24.72 0.35 -2.32
C LEU A 90 -24.14 1.76 -2.13
N HIS A 91 -24.69 2.77 -2.80
CA HIS A 91 -24.24 4.15 -2.59
C HIS A 91 -24.57 4.64 -1.17
N GLU A 92 -25.78 4.36 -0.68
CA GLU A 92 -26.16 4.66 0.69
C GLU A 92 -25.24 3.95 1.68
N TYR A 93 -24.96 2.66 1.46
CA TYR A 93 -24.02 1.90 2.27
C TYR A 93 -22.62 2.54 2.32
N LEU A 94 -22.09 3.00 1.18
CA LEU A 94 -20.76 3.61 1.11
C LEU A 94 -20.72 4.98 1.82
N VAL A 95 -21.74 5.81 1.59
CA VAL A 95 -21.86 7.14 2.22
C VAL A 95 -22.04 7.03 3.73
N ASP A 96 -22.84 6.08 4.19
CA ASP A 96 -23.13 5.82 5.61
C ASP A 96 -21.99 5.11 6.37
N GLY A 97 -20.77 5.11 5.83
CA GLY A 97 -19.61 4.53 6.49
C GLY A 97 -19.42 3.03 6.24
N GLY A 98 -19.99 2.51 5.15
CA GLY A 98 -19.86 1.09 4.80
C GLY A 98 -18.44 0.68 4.40
N MET A 99 -17.61 1.62 3.92
CA MET A 99 -16.21 1.36 3.53
C MET A 99 -15.29 2.34 4.27
N GLU A 100 -14.88 1.95 5.46
CA GLU A 100 -14.02 2.76 6.32
C GLU A 100 -12.54 2.42 6.22
N HIS A 101 -12.21 1.18 5.86
CA HIS A 101 -10.83 0.68 5.80
C HIS A 101 -10.50 0.16 4.39
N PRO A 102 -9.21 0.10 4.00
CA PRO A 102 -8.79 -0.41 2.70
C PRO A 102 -9.44 -1.73 2.33
N SER A 103 -10.24 -1.69 1.29
CA SER A 103 -11.01 -2.83 0.79
C SER A 103 -11.48 -2.58 -0.64
N ALA A 104 -11.88 -3.66 -1.31
CA ALA A 104 -12.56 -3.57 -2.59
C ALA A 104 -13.70 -4.57 -2.66
N ILE A 105 -14.76 -4.21 -3.35
CA ILE A 105 -15.91 -5.07 -3.59
C ILE A 105 -16.03 -5.31 -5.08
N VAL A 106 -16.15 -6.57 -5.48
CA VAL A 106 -16.30 -6.99 -6.88
C VAL A 106 -17.54 -7.86 -6.99
N ARG A 107 -18.50 -7.45 -7.80
CA ARG A 107 -19.67 -8.25 -8.17
C ARG A 107 -19.64 -8.55 -9.66
N LEU A 108 -19.72 -9.80 -10.00
CA LEU A 108 -19.90 -10.27 -11.37
C LEU A 108 -21.33 -10.79 -11.54
N SER A 109 -22.07 -10.20 -12.45
CA SER A 109 -23.36 -10.76 -12.89
C SER A 109 -23.12 -11.87 -13.92
N LYS A 110 -23.57 -13.09 -13.61
CA LYS A 110 -23.37 -14.24 -14.49
C LYS A 110 -24.23 -14.21 -15.75
N SER A 111 -25.40 -13.59 -15.68
CA SER A 111 -26.34 -13.46 -16.79
C SER A 111 -25.92 -12.39 -17.78
N THR A 112 -25.60 -11.20 -17.30
CA THR A 112 -25.21 -10.05 -18.14
C THR A 112 -23.72 -10.00 -18.45
N ARG A 113 -22.88 -10.74 -17.69
CA ARG A 113 -21.42 -10.69 -17.73
C ARG A 113 -20.86 -9.31 -17.41
N SER A 114 -21.66 -8.44 -16.80
CA SER A 114 -21.19 -7.15 -16.32
C SER A 114 -20.51 -7.28 -14.96
N ILE A 115 -19.56 -6.42 -14.69
CA ILE A 115 -18.81 -6.37 -13.45
C ILE A 115 -19.03 -5.03 -12.78
N ASP A 116 -19.51 -5.04 -11.56
CA ASP A 116 -19.60 -3.87 -10.71
C ASP A 116 -18.48 -3.94 -9.65
N LEU A 117 -17.70 -2.85 -9.53
CA LEU A 117 -16.59 -2.75 -8.59
C LEU A 117 -16.74 -1.51 -7.72
N VAL A 118 -16.29 -1.62 -6.49
CA VAL A 118 -16.13 -0.49 -5.57
C VAL A 118 -14.73 -0.50 -5.02
N THR A 119 -14.07 0.64 -5.10
CA THR A 119 -12.72 0.84 -4.57
C THR A 119 -12.73 1.80 -3.39
N ASP A 120 -11.87 1.56 -2.40
CA ASP A 120 -11.71 2.43 -1.24
C ASP A 120 -11.08 3.79 -1.59
N VAL A 121 -11.12 4.73 -0.64
CA VAL A 121 -10.65 6.11 -0.83
C VAL A 121 -9.14 6.22 -1.01
N TYR A 122 -8.38 5.24 -0.54
CA TYR A 122 -6.92 5.21 -0.58
C TYR A 122 -6.36 4.27 -1.65
N LEU A 123 -7.18 3.36 -2.14
CA LEU A 123 -6.78 2.24 -2.98
C LEU A 123 -5.72 1.36 -2.29
N GLY A 124 -5.91 1.09 -1.00
CA GLY A 124 -5.02 0.21 -0.25
C GLY A 124 -5.03 -1.22 -0.76
N ILE A 125 -6.14 -1.63 -1.39
CA ILE A 125 -6.25 -2.87 -2.16
C ILE A 125 -6.46 -2.49 -3.64
N PRO A 126 -5.37 -2.37 -4.42
CA PRO A 126 -5.46 -2.01 -5.81
C PRO A 126 -6.06 -3.14 -6.65
N ILE A 127 -6.85 -2.76 -7.65
CA ILE A 127 -7.35 -3.66 -8.68
C ILE A 127 -6.83 -3.14 -10.02
N PHE A 128 -6.28 -4.06 -10.79
CA PHE A 128 -5.80 -3.82 -12.14
C PHE A 128 -6.73 -4.47 -13.14
N PHE A 129 -6.89 -3.86 -14.30
CA PHE A 129 -7.75 -4.38 -15.34
C PHE A 129 -7.10 -4.27 -16.72
N ARG A 130 -7.54 -5.15 -17.59
CA ARG A 130 -7.24 -5.18 -19.01
C ARG A 130 -8.49 -5.57 -19.78
N VAL A 131 -8.72 -4.90 -20.90
CA VAL A 131 -9.71 -5.30 -21.90
C VAL A 131 -8.98 -5.58 -23.20
N ASP A 132 -9.15 -6.77 -23.74
CA ASP A 132 -8.54 -7.17 -25.00
C ASP A 132 -9.55 -7.98 -25.84
N ARG A 133 -9.91 -7.46 -27.02
CA ARG A 133 -10.85 -8.07 -27.96
C ARG A 133 -12.16 -8.53 -27.33
N GLY A 134 -12.71 -7.75 -26.41
CA GLY A 134 -13.93 -8.06 -25.67
C GLY A 134 -13.74 -9.00 -24.48
N VAL A 135 -12.53 -9.46 -24.19
CA VAL A 135 -12.21 -10.19 -22.96
C VAL A 135 -11.82 -9.20 -21.87
N VAL A 136 -12.57 -9.23 -20.76
CA VAL A 136 -12.29 -8.42 -19.58
C VAL A 136 -11.51 -9.27 -18.58
N MET A 137 -10.41 -8.73 -18.08
CA MET A 137 -9.58 -9.36 -17.06
C MET A 137 -9.34 -8.40 -15.90
N LEU A 138 -9.36 -8.93 -14.68
CA LEU A 138 -9.07 -8.21 -13.43
C LEU A 138 -8.07 -9.00 -12.59
N ALA A 139 -7.21 -8.30 -11.87
CA ALA A 139 -6.33 -8.93 -10.88
C ALA A 139 -5.91 -7.97 -9.76
N SER A 140 -5.40 -8.54 -8.67
CA SER A 140 -4.78 -7.81 -7.55
C SER A 140 -3.36 -7.28 -7.87
N SER A 141 -2.73 -7.77 -8.93
CA SER A 141 -1.41 -7.32 -9.39
C SER A 141 -1.38 -7.24 -10.91
N PRO A 142 -0.70 -6.24 -11.50
CA PRO A 142 -0.58 -6.15 -12.95
C PRO A 142 0.27 -7.29 -13.53
N ASP A 143 1.24 -7.83 -12.77
CA ASP A 143 2.08 -8.95 -13.19
C ASP A 143 1.28 -10.24 -13.41
N LEU A 144 0.21 -10.42 -12.65
CA LEU A 144 -0.71 -11.54 -12.81
C LEU A 144 -1.43 -11.49 -14.17
N LEU A 145 -1.79 -10.29 -14.65
CA LEU A 145 -2.42 -10.09 -15.94
C LEU A 145 -1.42 -10.17 -17.11
N ALA A 146 -0.21 -9.64 -16.91
CA ALA A 146 0.83 -9.60 -17.95
C ALA A 146 1.23 -10.99 -18.46
N GLY A 147 1.08 -12.03 -17.63
CA GLY A 147 1.42 -13.39 -18.04
C GLY A 147 0.30 -14.18 -18.72
N ILE A 148 -0.90 -13.59 -18.91
CA ILE A 148 -2.04 -14.29 -19.50
C ILE A 148 -2.11 -14.05 -21.01
N LEU A 149 -1.92 -12.82 -21.44
CA LEU A 149 -1.93 -12.41 -22.84
C LEU A 149 -0.66 -11.59 -23.17
N PRO A 150 -0.24 -11.54 -24.44
CA PRO A 150 0.88 -10.71 -24.87
C PRO A 150 0.72 -9.27 -24.36
N THR A 151 1.77 -8.71 -23.81
CA THR A 151 1.74 -7.42 -23.10
C THR A 151 2.97 -6.60 -23.49
N SER A 152 2.78 -5.29 -23.71
CA SER A 152 3.85 -4.38 -24.07
C SER A 152 4.39 -3.63 -22.85
N PHE A 153 5.68 -3.39 -22.81
CA PHE A 153 6.34 -2.61 -21.77
C PHE A 153 6.04 -1.11 -21.95
N ASP A 154 5.65 -0.43 -20.87
CA ASP A 154 5.38 1.01 -20.88
C ASP A 154 6.65 1.78 -20.47
N ALA A 155 7.38 2.28 -21.47
CA ALA A 155 8.63 3.01 -21.27
C ALA A 155 8.46 4.29 -20.44
N ASP A 156 7.38 5.03 -20.64
CA ASP A 156 7.09 6.26 -19.86
C ASP A 156 6.87 5.94 -18.39
N SER A 157 6.16 4.87 -18.08
CA SER A 157 5.96 4.39 -16.72
C SER A 157 7.26 3.94 -16.07
N ALA A 158 8.15 3.32 -16.85
CA ALA A 158 9.48 2.94 -16.37
C ALA A 158 10.35 4.17 -16.08
N ILE A 159 10.34 5.17 -16.96
CA ILE A 159 11.02 6.45 -16.74
C ILE A 159 10.47 7.15 -15.49
N GLU A 160 9.14 7.24 -15.35
CA GLU A 160 8.51 7.82 -14.16
C GLU A 160 8.94 7.08 -12.88
N ARG A 161 8.89 5.75 -12.88
CA ARG A 161 9.31 4.94 -11.74
C ARG A 161 10.78 5.13 -11.37
N LEU A 162 11.67 5.14 -12.35
CA LEU A 162 13.10 5.31 -12.12
C LEU A 162 13.47 6.73 -11.72
N SER A 163 12.72 7.73 -12.16
CA SER A 163 12.90 9.13 -11.80
C SER A 163 12.29 9.47 -10.44
N MET A 164 11.05 9.04 -10.19
CA MET A 164 10.21 9.44 -9.05
C MET A 164 10.09 8.36 -7.97
N GLY A 165 10.32 7.09 -8.30
CA GLY A 165 10.20 5.95 -7.41
C GLY A 165 8.80 5.32 -7.33
N PHE A 166 7.84 5.81 -8.14
CA PHE A 166 6.46 5.31 -8.25
C PHE A 166 5.93 5.54 -9.67
N ILE A 167 4.73 5.07 -9.94
CA ILE A 167 4.00 5.26 -11.20
C ILE A 167 2.65 5.90 -10.89
N SER A 168 2.33 7.00 -11.57
CA SER A 168 1.05 7.70 -11.40
C SER A 168 -0.12 6.88 -11.95
N SER A 169 -1.21 6.79 -11.17
CA SER A 169 -2.45 6.14 -11.62
C SER A 169 -3.03 6.87 -12.85
N PRO A 170 -3.62 6.15 -13.81
CA PRO A 170 -3.91 4.71 -13.83
C PRO A 170 -2.79 3.83 -14.42
N HIS A 171 -1.61 4.38 -14.68
CA HIS A 171 -0.54 3.70 -15.41
C HIS A 171 0.10 2.55 -14.60
N THR A 172 0.67 1.60 -15.33
CA THR A 172 1.50 0.50 -14.81
C THR A 172 2.74 0.34 -15.70
N LEU A 173 3.63 -0.60 -15.39
CA LEU A 173 4.76 -0.94 -16.27
C LEU A 173 4.32 -1.64 -17.57
N TYR A 174 3.01 -1.83 -17.77
CA TYR A 174 2.43 -2.52 -18.92
C TYR A 174 1.41 -1.61 -19.62
N THR A 175 1.55 -1.45 -20.92
CA THR A 175 0.74 -0.51 -21.72
C THR A 175 -0.76 -0.83 -21.65
N GLU A 176 -1.12 -2.13 -21.73
CA GLU A 176 -2.51 -2.60 -21.81
C GLU A 176 -3.17 -2.75 -20.45
N ILE A 177 -2.40 -2.71 -19.35
CA ILE A 177 -2.89 -2.93 -18.00
C ILE A 177 -2.98 -1.61 -17.25
N LYS A 178 -4.15 -1.31 -16.71
CA LYS A 178 -4.41 -0.07 -15.98
C LYS A 178 -4.90 -0.36 -14.56
N ALA A 179 -4.55 0.51 -13.61
CA ALA A 179 -5.12 0.50 -12.28
C ALA A 179 -6.50 1.16 -12.30
N LEU A 180 -7.44 0.59 -11.56
CA LEU A 180 -8.74 1.22 -11.33
C LEU A 180 -8.60 2.48 -10.46
N PRO A 181 -9.46 3.49 -10.65
CA PRO A 181 -9.41 4.70 -9.83
C PRO A 181 -9.90 4.44 -8.39
N PRO A 182 -9.42 5.19 -7.38
CA PRO A 182 -9.92 5.10 -6.00
C PRO A 182 -11.27 5.78 -5.84
N ALA A 183 -11.90 5.54 -4.71
CA ALA A 183 -13.16 6.15 -4.31
C ALA A 183 -14.23 6.09 -5.42
N SER A 184 -14.28 4.98 -6.15
CA SER A 184 -15.10 4.85 -7.36
C SER A 184 -16.03 3.65 -7.29
N VAL A 185 -17.22 3.85 -7.82
CA VAL A 185 -18.09 2.76 -8.28
C VAL A 185 -17.88 2.62 -9.78
N ILE A 186 -17.45 1.45 -10.22
CA ILE A 186 -17.03 1.18 -11.59
C ILE A 186 -17.89 0.05 -12.13
N ARG A 187 -18.43 0.24 -13.32
CA ARG A 187 -19.12 -0.79 -14.07
C ARG A 187 -18.36 -1.10 -15.35
N ILE A 188 -18.08 -2.37 -15.57
CA ILE A 188 -17.52 -2.89 -16.81
C ILE A 188 -18.58 -3.75 -17.47
N GLU A 189 -19.02 -3.35 -18.64
CA GLU A 189 -20.00 -4.10 -19.43
C GLU A 189 -19.35 -5.31 -20.13
N ALA A 190 -20.15 -6.24 -20.61
CA ALA A 190 -19.67 -7.44 -21.29
C ALA A 190 -18.82 -7.16 -22.54
N ASP A 191 -18.99 -6.02 -23.18
CA ASP A 191 -18.21 -5.56 -24.34
C ASP A 191 -16.89 -4.87 -23.94
N GLY A 192 -16.62 -4.75 -22.62
CA GLY A 192 -15.45 -4.08 -22.10
C GLY A 192 -15.61 -2.57 -21.90
N THR A 193 -16.78 -2.00 -22.18
CA THR A 193 -17.05 -0.59 -21.88
C THR A 193 -16.97 -0.31 -20.40
N VAL A 194 -16.12 0.63 -20.00
CA VAL A 194 -15.90 1.02 -18.59
C VAL A 194 -16.62 2.32 -18.31
N ARG A 195 -17.41 2.34 -17.25
CA ARG A 195 -18.05 3.55 -16.70
C ARG A 195 -17.69 3.64 -15.24
N ASP A 196 -17.24 4.83 -14.79
CA ASP A 196 -16.93 5.08 -13.38
C ASP A 196 -17.63 6.32 -12.84
N ARG A 197 -17.88 6.30 -11.55
CA ARG A 197 -18.41 7.44 -10.79
C ARG A 197 -17.75 7.47 -9.43
N LYS A 198 -17.32 8.66 -9.00
CA LYS A 198 -16.81 8.89 -7.65
C LYS A 198 -17.96 8.82 -6.64
N TRP A 199 -17.74 8.06 -5.57
CA TRP A 199 -18.64 8.03 -4.43
C TRP A 199 -18.14 8.88 -3.26
N TRP A 200 -16.87 9.30 -3.30
CA TRP A 200 -16.24 10.16 -2.32
C TRP A 200 -15.28 11.15 -3.00
N GLN A 201 -15.13 12.32 -2.38
CA GLN A 201 -14.16 13.34 -2.77
C GLN A 201 -13.43 13.84 -1.53
N PRO A 202 -12.11 14.14 -1.62
CA PRO A 202 -11.36 14.67 -0.51
C PRO A 202 -11.88 16.05 -0.09
N PRO A 203 -12.02 16.31 1.23
CA PRO A 203 -12.35 17.64 1.72
C PRO A 203 -11.20 18.61 1.50
N LEU A 204 -11.52 19.91 1.47
CA LEU A 204 -10.52 20.98 1.47
C LEU A 204 -9.94 21.20 2.88
N PRO A 205 -8.72 21.78 2.97
CA PRO A 205 -8.15 22.20 4.24
C PRO A 205 -9.07 23.19 4.99
N ASP A 206 -9.17 23.01 6.30
CA ASP A 206 -9.93 23.91 7.19
C ASP A 206 -8.93 24.83 7.93
N GLU A 207 -8.74 26.04 7.38
CA GLU A 207 -7.83 27.03 7.96
C GLU A 207 -8.33 27.58 9.32
N SER A 208 -9.59 27.33 9.67
CA SER A 208 -10.20 27.79 10.93
C SER A 208 -10.13 26.74 12.04
N ALA A 209 -9.77 25.50 11.74
CA ALA A 209 -9.82 24.41 12.71
C ALA A 209 -8.78 24.57 13.82
N ASP A 210 -9.20 24.37 15.07
CA ASP A 210 -8.28 24.33 16.21
C ASP A 210 -7.45 23.04 16.19
N VAL A 211 -6.16 23.16 16.43
CA VAL A 211 -5.24 22.01 16.39
C VAL A 211 -5.51 21.00 17.52
N ALA A 212 -6.02 21.48 18.66
CA ALA A 212 -6.39 20.59 19.76
C ALA A 212 -7.63 19.76 19.41
N ASP A 213 -8.63 20.38 18.78
CA ASP A 213 -9.84 19.68 18.33
C ASP A 213 -9.50 18.63 17.26
N LEU A 214 -8.64 18.98 16.30
CA LEU A 214 -8.16 18.03 15.29
C LEU A 214 -7.41 16.84 15.92
N ARG A 215 -6.64 17.07 16.99
CA ARG A 215 -5.96 16.01 17.72
C ARG A 215 -6.96 15.11 18.46
N GLU A 216 -7.97 15.66 19.09
CA GLU A 216 -9.02 14.90 19.76
C GLU A 216 -9.81 14.06 18.75
N GLU A 217 -10.13 14.61 17.58
CA GLU A 217 -10.77 13.87 16.50
C GLU A 217 -9.88 12.73 15.98
N LEU A 218 -8.55 12.95 15.87
CA LEU A 218 -7.58 11.91 15.55
C LEU A 218 -7.69 10.74 16.55
N HIS A 219 -7.66 11.04 17.84
CA HIS A 219 -7.72 10.01 18.88
C HIS A 219 -9.06 9.27 18.86
N ALA A 220 -10.17 9.98 18.76
CA ALA A 220 -11.50 9.39 18.68
C ALA A 220 -11.65 8.47 17.47
N SER A 221 -11.12 8.89 16.31
CA SER A 221 -11.17 8.10 15.07
C SER A 221 -10.36 6.81 15.18
N ILE A 222 -9.13 6.88 15.70
CA ILE A 222 -8.29 5.69 15.89
C ILE A 222 -8.92 4.75 16.93
N LEU A 223 -9.39 5.28 18.06
CA LEU A 223 -10.04 4.47 19.09
C LEU A 223 -11.31 3.79 18.57
N SER A 224 -12.12 4.50 17.79
CA SER A 224 -13.29 3.93 17.13
C SER A 224 -12.89 2.77 16.21
N THR A 225 -11.79 2.93 15.45
CA THR A 225 -11.27 1.86 14.58
C THR A 225 -10.81 0.65 15.38
N LEU A 226 -10.07 0.86 16.46
CA LEU A 226 -9.62 -0.23 17.34
C LEU A 226 -10.79 -0.99 17.96
N ARG A 227 -11.84 -0.28 18.42
CA ARG A 227 -13.06 -0.90 18.94
C ARG A 227 -13.82 -1.71 17.90
N ARG A 228 -13.81 -1.28 16.63
CA ARG A 228 -14.39 -2.06 15.53
C ARG A 228 -13.59 -3.31 15.24
N ILE A 229 -12.25 -3.22 15.25
CA ILE A 229 -11.38 -4.39 15.11
C ILE A 229 -11.66 -5.39 16.24
N ASP A 230 -11.73 -4.94 17.47
CA ASP A 230 -12.03 -5.77 18.64
C ASP A 230 -13.39 -6.47 18.53
N SER A 231 -14.43 -5.73 18.15
CA SER A 231 -15.75 -6.32 17.91
C SER A 231 -15.82 -7.25 16.70
N ARG A 232 -14.95 -7.08 15.72
CA ARG A 232 -14.82 -7.99 14.56
C ARG A 232 -14.16 -9.30 14.93
N HIS A 233 -13.30 -9.30 15.96
CA HIS A 233 -12.51 -10.44 16.40
C HIS A 233 -12.76 -10.81 17.88
N PRO A 234 -14.03 -11.08 18.31
CA PRO A 234 -14.37 -11.31 19.70
C PRO A 234 -13.64 -12.53 20.27
N GLY A 235 -12.91 -12.32 21.37
CA GLY A 235 -12.13 -13.37 22.03
C GLY A 235 -10.93 -13.89 21.23
N GLN A 236 -10.47 -13.12 20.25
CA GLN A 236 -9.29 -13.44 19.45
C GLN A 236 -8.16 -12.47 19.76
N SER A 237 -6.93 -12.98 19.77
CA SER A 237 -5.74 -12.16 19.96
C SER A 237 -5.20 -11.65 18.63
N GLY A 238 -4.76 -10.39 18.62
CA GLY A 238 -4.11 -9.74 17.48
C GLY A 238 -2.60 -9.65 17.61
N ALA A 239 -1.93 -9.30 16.52
CA ALA A 239 -0.54 -8.91 16.52
C ALA A 239 -0.44 -7.40 16.24
N PHE A 240 0.17 -6.64 17.15
CA PHE A 240 0.43 -5.21 16.95
C PHE A 240 1.90 -5.00 16.59
N THR A 241 2.17 -4.40 15.45
CA THR A 241 3.54 -4.09 15.06
C THR A 241 4.15 -3.07 16.03
N LEU A 242 5.32 -3.38 16.59
CA LEU A 242 6.05 -2.51 17.49
C LEU A 242 7.47 -2.29 17.00
N SER A 243 7.75 -1.10 16.54
CA SER A 243 9.08 -0.65 16.14
C SER A 243 9.63 0.41 17.12
N ALA A 244 10.79 0.97 16.81
CA ALA A 244 11.29 2.15 17.49
C ALA A 244 10.54 3.45 17.10
N GLY A 245 9.66 3.40 16.10
CA GLY A 245 8.89 4.54 15.60
C GLY A 245 7.85 5.04 16.62
N LEU A 246 7.44 6.31 16.46
CA LEU A 246 6.41 6.91 17.31
C LEU A 246 5.04 6.27 17.05
N ASP A 247 4.74 5.94 15.80
CA ASP A 247 3.44 5.49 15.34
C ASP A 247 3.04 4.14 15.95
N SER A 248 3.91 3.15 15.80
CA SER A 248 3.68 1.83 16.37
C SER A 248 3.60 1.86 17.91
N ARG A 249 4.39 2.73 18.57
CA ARG A 249 4.29 2.93 20.01
C ARG A 249 2.98 3.58 20.42
N PHE A 250 2.53 4.57 19.66
CA PHE A 250 1.25 5.22 19.90
C PHE A 250 0.10 4.22 19.80
N MET A 251 0.07 3.37 18.76
CA MET A 251 -0.95 2.34 18.60
C MET A 251 -0.99 1.37 19.78
N VAL A 252 0.15 0.82 20.17
CA VAL A 252 0.27 -0.09 21.32
C VAL A 252 -0.17 0.60 22.61
N THR A 253 0.27 1.84 22.85
CA THR A 253 -0.04 2.54 24.10
C THR A 253 -1.52 2.95 24.17
N MET A 254 -2.12 3.34 23.04
CA MET A 254 -3.57 3.64 22.99
C MET A 254 -4.39 2.39 23.28
N ALA A 255 -4.12 1.27 22.61
CA ALA A 255 -4.84 0.03 22.84
C ALA A 255 -4.79 -0.42 24.30
N LEU A 256 -3.63 -0.30 24.95
CA LEU A 256 -3.46 -0.62 26.38
C LEU A 256 -4.24 0.32 27.31
N LYS A 257 -4.11 1.63 27.11
CA LYS A 257 -4.79 2.62 27.98
C LYS A 257 -6.29 2.55 27.88
N GLU A 258 -6.79 2.31 26.68
CA GLU A 258 -8.23 2.22 26.41
C GLU A 258 -8.80 0.80 26.61
N GLN A 259 -7.92 -0.17 26.93
CA GLN A 259 -8.29 -1.57 27.15
C GLN A 259 -9.09 -2.17 25.99
N VAL A 260 -8.62 -1.92 24.77
CA VAL A 260 -9.22 -2.43 23.53
C VAL A 260 -8.26 -3.38 22.85
N CYS A 261 -8.76 -4.43 22.25
CA CYS A 261 -8.04 -5.53 21.62
C CYS A 261 -7.18 -6.33 22.63
N ASP A 262 -7.27 -7.63 22.57
CA ASP A 262 -6.25 -8.51 23.13
C ASP A 262 -5.14 -8.72 22.10
N PHE A 263 -3.87 -8.51 22.48
CA PHE A 263 -2.80 -8.55 21.50
C PHE A 263 -1.43 -8.87 22.06
N THR A 264 -0.58 -9.37 21.18
CA THR A 264 0.87 -9.50 21.37
C THR A 264 1.59 -8.50 20.49
N ALA A 265 2.58 -7.78 21.04
CA ALA A 265 3.42 -6.91 20.23
C ALA A 265 4.38 -7.74 19.37
N VAL A 266 4.61 -7.31 18.13
CA VAL A 266 5.48 -7.98 17.17
C VAL A 266 6.54 -7.02 16.66
N ASN A 267 7.80 -7.42 16.75
CA ASN A 267 8.92 -6.68 16.18
C ASN A 267 9.60 -7.50 15.08
N LEU A 268 9.72 -6.91 13.91
CA LEU A 268 10.45 -7.47 12.79
C LEU A 268 11.85 -6.87 12.76
N ALA A 269 12.88 -7.68 12.89
CA ALA A 269 14.26 -7.18 12.97
C ALA A 269 15.27 -8.07 12.23
N LEU A 270 16.27 -7.44 11.61
CA LEU A 270 17.49 -8.09 11.16
C LEU A 270 18.48 -8.16 12.33
N GLY A 271 18.32 -9.14 13.20
CA GLY A 271 19.18 -9.33 14.36
C GLY A 271 18.94 -8.32 15.50
N SER A 272 19.89 -8.22 16.42
CA SER A 272 19.81 -7.31 17.58
C SER A 272 20.32 -5.92 17.22
N ASN A 273 19.44 -5.04 16.79
CA ASN A 273 19.74 -3.64 16.49
C ASN A 273 19.08 -2.69 17.51
N ILE A 274 19.34 -1.38 17.41
CA ILE A 274 18.75 -0.38 18.31
C ILE A 274 17.22 -0.35 18.20
N PRO A 275 16.61 -0.39 17.02
CA PRO A 275 15.15 -0.49 16.89
C PRO A 275 14.55 -1.69 17.63
N ALA A 276 15.11 -2.88 17.49
CA ALA A 276 14.64 -4.08 18.19
C ALA A 276 14.80 -3.96 19.72
N ARG A 277 15.94 -3.43 20.19
CA ARG A 277 16.15 -3.18 21.63
C ARG A 277 15.18 -2.14 22.19
N THR A 278 14.83 -1.12 21.39
CA THR A 278 13.86 -0.11 21.78
C THR A 278 12.47 -0.71 21.88
N ALA A 279 12.05 -1.50 20.89
CA ALA A 279 10.77 -2.21 20.93
C ALA A 279 10.68 -3.12 22.17
N ALA A 280 11.72 -3.90 22.45
CA ALA A 280 11.79 -4.74 23.65
C ALA A 280 11.76 -3.94 24.96
N HIS A 281 12.37 -2.75 25.00
CA HIS A 281 12.29 -1.88 26.17
C HIS A 281 10.88 -1.34 26.38
N VAL A 282 10.23 -0.87 25.31
CA VAL A 282 8.84 -0.36 25.35
C VAL A 282 7.88 -1.47 25.80
N ALA A 283 7.96 -2.65 25.18
CA ALA A 283 7.09 -3.78 25.52
C ALA A 283 7.20 -4.18 27.00
N ARG A 284 8.43 -4.29 27.53
CA ARG A 284 8.67 -4.59 28.96
C ARG A 284 8.05 -3.54 29.88
N ARG A 285 8.21 -2.25 29.56
CA ARG A 285 7.65 -1.19 30.40
C ARG A 285 6.11 -1.08 30.29
N ALA A 286 5.58 -1.45 29.16
CA ALA A 286 4.15 -1.50 28.92
C ALA A 286 3.51 -2.82 29.41
N HIS A 287 4.31 -3.78 29.91
CA HIS A 287 3.88 -5.12 30.30
C HIS A 287 3.14 -5.89 29.19
N VAL A 288 3.57 -5.69 27.92
CA VAL A 288 3.01 -6.37 26.76
C VAL A 288 3.94 -7.51 26.34
N PRO A 289 3.40 -8.70 26.05
CA PRO A 289 4.18 -9.77 25.41
C PRO A 289 4.78 -9.27 24.10
N LEU A 290 6.04 -9.64 23.81
CA LEU A 290 6.73 -9.27 22.58
C LEU A 290 7.31 -10.49 21.89
N ILE A 291 6.88 -10.71 20.65
CA ILE A 291 7.49 -11.65 19.73
C ILE A 291 8.47 -10.87 18.85
N SER A 292 9.74 -11.27 18.85
CA SER A 292 10.75 -10.68 17.97
C SER A 292 11.10 -11.67 16.86
N ILE A 293 10.65 -11.37 15.66
CA ILE A 293 10.93 -12.15 14.47
C ILE A 293 12.26 -11.68 13.90
N ARG A 294 13.23 -12.58 13.83
CA ARG A 294 14.55 -12.31 13.26
C ARG A 294 14.60 -12.80 11.83
N ARG A 295 14.74 -11.87 10.91
CA ARG A 295 14.93 -12.19 9.49
C ARG A 295 16.34 -12.66 9.22
N PRO A 296 16.54 -13.60 8.28
CA PRO A 296 17.85 -13.91 7.72
C PRO A 296 18.52 -12.66 7.15
N THR A 297 19.84 -12.57 7.24
CA THR A 297 20.59 -11.42 6.71
C THR A 297 20.49 -11.26 5.18
N ASP A 298 20.17 -12.34 4.49
CA ASP A 298 20.00 -12.41 3.03
C ASP A 298 18.54 -12.30 2.56
N PHE A 299 17.58 -12.06 3.46
CA PHE A 299 16.15 -11.98 3.16
C PHE A 299 15.84 -11.08 1.95
N TYR A 300 16.28 -9.83 1.99
CA TYR A 300 16.03 -8.90 0.88
C TYR A 300 16.82 -9.24 -0.39
N SER A 301 18.02 -9.82 -0.25
CA SER A 301 18.79 -10.25 -1.40
C SER A 301 18.12 -11.40 -2.14
N ARG A 302 17.53 -12.35 -1.42
CA ARG A 302 16.74 -13.44 -2.02
C ARG A 302 15.54 -12.91 -2.77
N LEU A 303 14.76 -11.99 -2.16
CA LEU A 303 13.62 -11.38 -2.82
C LEU A 303 14.02 -10.64 -4.10
N LEU A 304 15.19 -9.95 -4.09
CA LEU A 304 15.69 -9.24 -5.27
C LEU A 304 16.11 -10.16 -6.40
N LEU A 305 16.66 -11.33 -6.09
CA LEU A 305 17.16 -12.29 -7.09
C LEU A 305 16.07 -13.21 -7.65
N ASN A 306 15.09 -13.54 -6.83
CA ASN A 306 14.02 -14.49 -7.19
C ASN A 306 12.80 -13.80 -7.85
N GLY A 307 12.89 -12.51 -8.13
CA GLY A 307 11.70 -11.72 -8.50
C GLY A 307 10.86 -11.35 -7.27
N HIS A 308 9.71 -10.75 -7.51
CA HIS A 308 8.83 -10.26 -6.45
C HIS A 308 7.40 -10.77 -6.58
N PRO A 309 7.17 -12.10 -6.69
CA PRO A 309 5.82 -12.62 -6.90
C PRO A 309 4.86 -12.21 -5.77
N GLU A 310 5.41 -11.99 -4.56
CA GLU A 310 4.62 -11.64 -3.38
C GLU A 310 4.20 -10.18 -3.33
N ILE A 311 4.98 -9.27 -3.93
CA ILE A 311 4.70 -7.83 -3.91
C ILE A 311 4.50 -7.23 -5.30
N GLY A 312 4.85 -7.97 -6.35
CA GLY A 312 4.77 -7.54 -7.74
C GLY A 312 5.82 -6.50 -8.15
N THR A 313 5.99 -6.31 -9.45
CA THR A 313 6.98 -5.37 -10.01
C THR A 313 6.65 -3.91 -9.76
N ASN A 314 5.38 -3.57 -9.51
CA ASN A 314 4.97 -2.20 -9.21
C ASN A 314 5.32 -1.75 -7.80
N ALA A 315 5.47 -2.65 -6.83
CA ALA A 315 5.74 -2.32 -5.44
C ALA A 315 7.24 -2.08 -5.18
N CYS A 316 7.55 -1.45 -4.06
CA CYS A 316 8.92 -1.26 -3.60
C CYS A 316 9.30 -2.41 -2.64
N ILE A 317 10.45 -3.02 -2.84
CA ILE A 317 10.95 -4.08 -1.96
C ILE A 317 11.14 -3.62 -0.50
N ALA A 318 11.27 -2.32 -0.26
CA ALA A 318 11.29 -1.79 1.10
C ALA A 318 10.01 -2.15 1.89
N ASP A 319 8.92 -2.43 1.20
CA ASP A 319 7.63 -2.81 1.78
C ASP A 319 7.51 -4.35 1.95
N ALA A 320 8.49 -5.10 1.49
CA ALA A 320 8.50 -6.57 1.55
C ALA A 320 8.63 -7.14 2.98
N HIS A 321 8.85 -6.29 3.99
CA HIS A 321 8.90 -6.76 5.38
C HIS A 321 7.58 -7.40 5.86
N PHE A 322 6.46 -7.10 5.23
CA PHE A 322 5.18 -7.77 5.50
C PHE A 322 4.97 -9.04 4.67
N ALA A 323 5.80 -9.29 3.68
CA ALA A 323 5.81 -10.55 2.92
C ALA A 323 6.54 -11.69 3.65
N ASP A 324 7.06 -11.44 4.87
CA ASP A 324 7.81 -12.42 5.63
C ASP A 324 6.92 -13.59 6.06
N ARG A 325 7.27 -14.81 5.67
CA ARG A 325 6.58 -16.03 6.08
C ARG A 325 6.51 -16.21 7.60
N ALA A 326 7.53 -15.72 8.32
CA ALA A 326 7.55 -15.77 9.78
C ALA A 326 6.38 -14.99 10.42
N LEU A 327 5.76 -14.03 9.69
CA LEU A 327 4.50 -13.42 10.12
C LEU A 327 3.33 -14.40 10.05
N GLY A 328 3.34 -15.37 9.12
CA GLY A 328 2.34 -16.44 9.05
C GLY A 328 2.42 -17.44 10.20
N GLU A 329 3.52 -17.47 10.92
CA GLU A 329 3.79 -18.39 12.01
C GLU A 329 3.52 -17.79 13.41
N LEU A 330 2.88 -16.62 13.50
CA LEU A 330 2.47 -16.04 14.78
C LEU A 330 1.35 -16.85 15.40
N GLU A 331 1.71 -17.80 16.24
CA GLU A 331 0.76 -18.66 16.95
C GLU A 331 -0.32 -17.82 17.66
N GLY A 332 -1.57 -18.08 17.35
CA GLY A 332 -2.73 -17.46 17.98
C GLY A 332 -3.14 -16.09 17.45
N ALA A 333 -2.33 -15.37 16.66
CA ALA A 333 -2.72 -14.10 16.09
C ALA A 333 -3.61 -14.30 14.85
N GLN A 334 -4.76 -13.65 14.81
CA GLN A 334 -5.70 -13.73 13.69
C GLN A 334 -5.75 -12.46 12.86
N TYR A 335 -5.28 -11.35 13.42
CA TYR A 335 -5.20 -10.07 12.72
C TYR A 335 -3.91 -9.32 13.09
N LEU A 336 -3.50 -8.45 12.20
CA LEU A 336 -2.33 -7.59 12.33
C LEU A 336 -2.76 -6.13 12.37
N VAL A 337 -2.30 -5.36 13.35
CA VAL A 337 -2.52 -3.91 13.43
C VAL A 337 -1.19 -3.20 13.28
N GLY A 338 -1.13 -2.26 12.36
CA GLY A 338 0.05 -1.43 12.08
C GLY A 338 -0.16 0.05 12.36
N GLY A 339 0.87 0.82 12.09
CA GLY A 339 0.84 2.30 12.12
C GLY A 339 1.31 2.90 10.81
N PHE A 340 1.06 2.21 9.71
CA PHE A 340 1.44 2.63 8.38
C PHE A 340 0.69 3.90 7.95
N SER A 341 1.29 4.69 7.07
CA SER A 341 0.79 5.99 6.58
C SER A 341 0.65 7.10 7.63
N ALA A 342 0.99 6.88 8.89
CA ALA A 342 0.90 7.92 9.92
C ALA A 342 1.83 9.14 9.65
N ASP A 343 2.96 8.91 9.00
CA ASP A 343 3.89 9.99 8.63
C ASP A 343 3.27 10.89 7.56
N GLU A 344 2.69 10.29 6.54
CA GLU A 344 2.04 10.99 5.44
C GLU A 344 0.81 11.77 5.92
N MET A 345 0.01 11.16 6.79
CA MET A 345 -1.21 11.78 7.33
C MET A 345 -0.91 13.00 8.20
N LEU A 346 0.15 12.95 9.03
CA LEU A 346 0.39 13.94 10.08
C LEU A 346 1.55 14.91 9.83
N LYS A 347 2.46 14.61 8.91
CA LYS A 347 3.62 15.48 8.62
C LYS A 347 3.52 16.21 7.27
N GLY A 348 2.54 15.86 6.47
CA GLY A 348 2.51 16.24 5.07
C GLY A 348 3.51 15.45 4.21
N SER A 349 3.29 15.44 2.93
CA SER A 349 4.11 14.69 2.00
C SER A 349 5.42 15.43 1.70
N SER A 350 6.55 14.75 1.92
CA SER A 350 7.86 15.22 1.39
C SER A 350 7.89 15.21 -0.14
N SER A 351 6.92 14.57 -0.78
CA SER A 351 6.77 14.53 -2.23
C SER A 351 6.21 15.83 -2.81
N SER A 352 5.48 16.66 -2.04
CA SER A 352 4.91 17.91 -2.56
C SER A 352 5.97 18.86 -3.14
N GLY A 353 7.12 18.97 -2.48
CA GLY A 353 8.24 19.75 -2.99
C GLY A 353 8.82 19.23 -4.31
N GLN A 354 8.69 17.95 -4.58
CA GLN A 354 9.18 17.35 -5.81
C GLN A 354 8.24 17.57 -6.98
N TYR A 355 6.92 17.50 -6.75
CA TYR A 355 5.95 17.83 -7.79
C TYR A 355 6.06 19.29 -8.19
N ALA A 356 6.24 20.19 -7.21
CA ALA A 356 6.50 21.59 -7.48
C ALA A 356 7.76 21.76 -8.34
N ALA A 357 8.85 21.08 -7.99
CA ALA A 357 10.10 21.13 -8.74
C ALA A 357 9.98 20.54 -10.15
N VAL A 358 9.28 19.42 -10.32
CA VAL A 358 9.00 18.84 -11.66
C VAL A 358 8.20 19.81 -12.52
N ARG A 359 7.15 20.43 -11.95
CA ARG A 359 6.34 21.44 -12.63
C ARG A 359 7.16 22.68 -13.01
N GLU A 360 8.05 23.13 -12.13
CA GLU A 360 8.95 24.24 -12.41
C GLU A 360 9.86 23.94 -13.60
N VAL A 361 10.45 22.74 -13.67
CA VAL A 361 11.25 22.30 -14.83
C VAL A 361 10.42 22.24 -16.10
N ALA A 362 9.20 21.69 -16.02
CA ALA A 362 8.30 21.62 -17.17
C ALA A 362 7.95 23.01 -17.71
N GLN A 363 7.86 24.02 -16.85
CA GLN A 363 7.50 25.40 -17.22
C GLN A 363 8.72 26.25 -17.62
N SER A 364 9.85 26.13 -16.91
CA SER A 364 11.05 26.94 -17.15
C SER A 364 11.93 26.42 -18.27
N GLY A 365 11.88 25.11 -18.53
CA GLY A 365 12.82 24.45 -19.44
C GLY A 365 14.23 24.27 -18.85
N GLU A 366 14.45 24.64 -17.60
CA GLU A 366 15.73 24.48 -16.92
C GLU A 366 15.84 23.10 -16.26
N PRO A 367 17.01 22.42 -16.33
CA PRO A 367 17.18 21.10 -15.72
C PRO A 367 17.03 21.12 -14.20
N LEU A 368 16.44 20.09 -13.65
CA LEU A 368 16.26 19.96 -12.20
C LEU A 368 17.58 19.72 -11.49
N PRO A 369 17.95 20.55 -10.49
CA PRO A 369 19.04 20.20 -9.60
C PRO A 369 18.65 18.93 -8.81
N ARG A 370 19.64 18.08 -8.54
CA ARG A 370 19.45 16.78 -7.92
C ARG A 370 18.70 16.88 -6.58
N LEU A 371 17.49 16.32 -6.50
CA LEU A 371 16.70 16.29 -5.28
C LEU A 371 17.25 15.26 -4.29
N ALA A 372 17.42 15.66 -3.03
CA ALA A 372 18.08 14.84 -2.00
C ALA A 372 17.24 13.62 -1.52
N THR A 373 15.97 13.56 -1.85
CA THR A 373 14.99 12.65 -1.22
C THR A 373 14.57 11.44 -2.07
N TYR A 374 14.82 11.43 -3.38
CA TYR A 374 14.37 10.37 -4.28
C TYR A 374 15.50 9.74 -5.11
N PRO A 375 15.26 8.54 -5.65
CA PRO A 375 16.33 7.81 -6.33
C PRO A 375 16.89 8.52 -7.57
N GLN A 376 16.12 9.36 -8.27
CA GLN A 376 16.53 10.04 -9.52
C GLN A 376 17.56 9.24 -10.31
N LEU A 377 17.15 8.02 -10.72
CA LEU A 377 18.03 7.12 -11.47
C LEU A 377 18.18 7.59 -12.91
N ILE A 378 17.21 8.38 -13.38
CA ILE A 378 17.20 9.05 -14.68
C ILE A 378 17.15 10.55 -14.42
N ASP A 379 17.94 11.33 -15.14
CA ASP A 379 17.94 12.78 -15.06
C ASP A 379 16.62 13.34 -15.63
N ILE A 380 15.96 14.22 -14.88
CA ILE A 380 14.70 14.82 -15.28
C ILE A 380 14.95 15.98 -16.23
N THR A 381 14.91 15.68 -17.53
CA THR A 381 14.95 16.69 -18.60
C THR A 381 13.60 17.42 -18.70
N PRO A 382 13.52 18.58 -19.37
CA PRO A 382 12.24 19.27 -19.61
C PRO A 382 11.17 18.39 -20.27
N THR A 383 11.54 17.53 -21.18
CA THR A 383 10.62 16.57 -21.84
C THR A 383 10.06 15.56 -20.83
N ILE A 384 10.93 14.96 -20.01
CA ILE A 384 10.51 14.05 -18.93
C ILE A 384 9.65 14.79 -17.93
N ALA A 385 10.02 16.00 -17.53
CA ALA A 385 9.25 16.82 -16.61
C ALA A 385 7.84 17.11 -17.13
N SER A 386 7.68 17.43 -18.40
CA SER A 386 6.37 17.67 -19.03
C SER A 386 5.51 16.41 -19.04
N MET A 387 6.09 15.25 -19.33
CA MET A 387 5.39 13.96 -19.26
C MET A 387 4.94 13.67 -17.81
N LEU A 388 5.83 13.84 -16.83
CA LEU A 388 5.54 13.63 -15.41
C LEU A 388 4.44 14.57 -14.91
N ASP A 389 4.50 15.86 -15.22
CA ASP A 389 3.47 16.85 -14.81
C ASP A 389 2.11 16.53 -15.42
N SER A 390 2.07 16.10 -16.69
CA SER A 390 0.84 15.66 -17.36
C SER A 390 0.21 14.46 -16.65
N ARG A 391 0.99 13.42 -16.33
CA ARG A 391 0.53 12.21 -15.63
C ARG A 391 0.02 12.52 -14.22
N GLN A 392 0.74 13.36 -13.48
CA GLN A 392 0.35 13.80 -12.15
C GLN A 392 -0.94 14.61 -12.17
N THR A 393 -1.07 15.53 -13.12
CA THR A 393 -2.30 16.30 -13.33
C THR A 393 -3.48 15.38 -13.64
N GLN A 394 -3.30 14.38 -14.49
CA GLN A 394 -4.32 13.37 -14.79
C GLN A 394 -4.71 12.58 -13.53
N ALA A 395 -3.75 12.12 -12.75
CA ALA A 395 -4.00 11.39 -11.51
C ALA A 395 -4.78 12.23 -10.49
N ARG A 396 -4.43 13.51 -10.30
CA ARG A 396 -5.16 14.44 -9.43
C ARG A 396 -6.60 14.66 -9.91
N ARG A 397 -6.80 14.92 -11.20
CA ARG A 397 -8.14 15.07 -11.80
C ARG A 397 -9.00 13.82 -11.61
N SER A 398 -8.40 12.64 -11.72
CA SER A 398 -9.11 11.37 -11.51
C SER A 398 -9.65 11.21 -10.09
N LEU A 399 -9.13 11.97 -9.13
CA LEU A 399 -9.56 12.02 -7.73
C LEU A 399 -10.52 13.18 -7.42
N GLY A 400 -10.81 14.02 -8.41
CA GLY A 400 -11.57 15.25 -8.19
C GLY A 400 -10.79 16.33 -7.43
N MET A 401 -9.45 16.27 -7.44
CA MET A 401 -8.60 17.20 -6.71
C MET A 401 -8.31 18.47 -7.49
N SER A 402 -8.39 19.60 -6.81
CA SER A 402 -7.91 20.92 -7.27
C SER A 402 -6.54 21.25 -6.66
N GLU A 403 -5.97 22.38 -7.05
CA GLU A 403 -4.72 22.91 -6.46
C GLU A 403 -4.89 23.32 -5.00
N SER A 404 -6.11 23.60 -4.55
CA SER A 404 -6.43 23.98 -3.17
C SER A 404 -6.39 22.80 -2.19
N HIS A 405 -6.30 21.56 -2.65
CA HIS A 405 -6.18 20.42 -1.76
C HIS A 405 -4.77 20.33 -1.17
N SER A 406 -4.68 19.78 0.05
CA SER A 406 -3.41 19.61 0.74
C SER A 406 -2.44 18.71 -0.05
N SER A 407 -1.15 18.82 0.26
CA SER A 407 -0.07 18.01 -0.32
C SER A 407 -0.24 16.49 -0.10
N LEU A 408 -1.11 16.07 0.84
CA LEU A 408 -1.51 14.67 0.99
C LEU A 408 -2.16 14.13 -0.29
N ALA A 409 -2.85 15.00 -1.03
CA ALA A 409 -3.44 14.67 -2.32
C ALA A 409 -2.42 14.06 -3.28
N ASP A 410 -1.22 14.60 -3.32
CA ASP A 410 -0.15 14.11 -4.17
C ASP A 410 0.30 12.71 -3.73
N HIS A 411 0.43 12.49 -2.43
CA HIS A 411 0.81 11.19 -1.90
C HIS A 411 -0.24 10.10 -2.23
N VAL A 412 -1.50 10.34 -1.88
CA VAL A 412 -2.59 9.38 -2.11
C VAL A 412 -2.79 9.08 -3.60
N SER A 413 -2.69 10.09 -4.47
CA SER A 413 -2.90 9.91 -5.92
C SER A 413 -1.76 9.21 -6.63
N LEU A 414 -0.54 9.31 -6.13
CA LEU A 414 0.66 9.00 -6.87
C LEU A 414 1.42 7.79 -6.33
N HIS A 415 1.34 7.49 -5.04
CA HIS A 415 2.12 6.43 -4.40
C HIS A 415 1.46 5.06 -4.34
N ARG A 416 0.32 4.86 -5.00
CA ARG A 416 -0.48 3.62 -4.92
C ARG A 416 0.27 2.37 -5.32
N ALA A 417 1.13 2.47 -6.33
CA ALA A 417 1.92 1.34 -6.77
C ALA A 417 2.90 0.82 -5.71
N SER A 418 3.15 1.62 -4.67
CA SER A 418 4.07 1.27 -3.57
C SER A 418 3.40 0.49 -2.43
N PHE A 419 2.09 0.27 -2.46
CA PHE A 419 1.37 -0.41 -1.37
C PHE A 419 1.33 -1.94 -1.48
N GLY A 420 2.32 -2.53 -2.10
CA GLY A 420 2.46 -3.99 -2.18
C GLY A 420 2.47 -4.70 -0.83
N HIS A 421 2.82 -4.01 0.27
CA HIS A 421 2.81 -4.62 1.60
C HIS A 421 1.41 -5.07 2.05
N PHE A 422 0.34 -4.36 1.66
CA PHE A 422 -1.03 -4.81 1.96
C PHE A 422 -1.34 -6.14 1.28
N ALA A 423 -1.04 -6.23 -0.01
CA ALA A 423 -1.24 -7.47 -0.77
C ALA A 423 -0.49 -8.65 -0.12
N ALA A 424 0.76 -8.45 0.27
CA ALA A 424 1.57 -9.47 0.91
C ALA A 424 1.05 -9.85 2.30
N ALA A 425 0.75 -8.88 3.16
CA ALA A 425 0.33 -9.12 4.54
C ALA A 425 -1.07 -9.75 4.62
N THR A 426 -2.01 -9.39 3.73
CA THR A 426 -3.37 -9.95 3.69
C THR A 426 -3.43 -11.41 3.23
N ARG A 427 -2.33 -11.99 2.80
CA ARG A 427 -2.26 -13.44 2.56
C ARG A 427 -2.37 -14.25 3.84
N ASN A 428 -1.84 -13.72 4.94
CA ASN A 428 -1.72 -14.42 6.21
C ASN A 428 -2.74 -13.97 7.25
N TYR A 429 -3.08 -12.67 7.28
CA TYR A 429 -3.87 -12.03 8.32
C TYR A 429 -4.94 -11.12 7.75
N ALA A 430 -5.96 -10.82 8.57
CA ALA A 430 -6.65 -9.56 8.42
C ALA A 430 -5.67 -8.45 8.82
N VAL A 431 -5.43 -7.49 7.94
CA VAL A 431 -4.48 -6.39 8.17
C VAL A 431 -5.26 -5.11 8.38
N TYR A 432 -5.00 -4.44 9.48
CA TYR A 432 -5.64 -3.19 9.84
C TYR A 432 -4.58 -2.09 10.03
N GLU A 433 -4.76 -1.02 9.28
CA GLU A 433 -3.95 0.19 9.35
C GLU A 433 -4.85 1.38 9.72
N PRO A 434 -5.02 1.69 11.01
CA PRO A 434 -5.97 2.71 11.46
C PRO A 434 -5.75 4.08 10.80
N PHE A 435 -4.52 4.42 10.43
CA PHE A 435 -4.22 5.67 9.72
C PHE A 435 -4.68 5.68 8.26
N MET A 436 -5.12 4.55 7.72
CA MET A 436 -5.65 4.45 6.36
C MET A 436 -7.19 4.35 6.33
N THR A 437 -7.85 4.60 7.45
CA THR A 437 -9.32 4.68 7.46
C THR A 437 -9.79 5.95 6.78
N ARG A 438 -10.98 5.90 6.16
CA ARG A 438 -11.59 7.03 5.48
C ARG A 438 -11.65 8.27 6.37
N ARG A 439 -12.11 8.12 7.62
CA ARG A 439 -12.20 9.22 8.59
C ARG A 439 -10.85 9.88 8.87
N LEU A 440 -9.78 9.10 8.99
CA LEU A 440 -8.42 9.63 9.22
C LEU A 440 -7.87 10.30 7.97
N ILE A 441 -8.18 9.79 6.80
CA ILE A 441 -7.83 10.41 5.53
C ILE A 441 -8.56 11.75 5.38
N GLU A 442 -9.86 11.81 5.67
CA GLU A 442 -10.65 13.04 5.67
C GLU A 442 -10.10 14.08 6.66
N LEU A 443 -9.80 13.64 7.88
CA LEU A 443 -9.17 14.50 8.89
C LEU A 443 -7.83 15.03 8.37
N SER A 444 -6.98 14.18 7.80
CA SER A 444 -5.70 14.60 7.28
C SER A 444 -5.81 15.61 6.14
N TYR A 445 -6.80 15.49 5.26
CA TYR A 445 -7.05 16.50 4.22
C TYR A 445 -7.48 17.84 4.81
N ARG A 446 -8.28 17.83 5.89
CA ARG A 446 -8.71 19.06 6.58
C ARG A 446 -7.58 19.76 7.35
N ILE A 447 -6.52 19.03 7.75
CA ILE A 447 -5.36 19.65 8.39
C ILE A 447 -4.56 20.46 7.36
N PRO A 448 -4.43 21.79 7.50
CA PRO A 448 -3.63 22.61 6.61
C PRO A 448 -2.15 22.18 6.57
N ASP A 449 -1.50 22.27 5.42
CA ASP A 449 -0.09 21.89 5.28
C ASP A 449 0.84 22.70 6.19
N ALA A 450 0.52 23.97 6.44
CA ALA A 450 1.23 24.81 7.39
C ALA A 450 1.18 24.24 8.82
N VAL A 451 0.04 23.66 9.23
CA VAL A 451 -0.12 22.98 10.52
C VAL A 451 0.71 21.71 10.56
N LYS A 452 0.62 20.86 9.52
CA LYS A 452 1.41 19.61 9.42
C LYS A 452 2.92 19.87 9.50
N THR A 453 3.38 20.97 8.92
CA THR A 453 4.80 21.35 8.94
C THR A 453 5.23 21.93 10.30
N ARG A 454 4.38 22.72 10.95
CA ARG A 454 4.68 23.43 12.20
C ARG A 454 4.51 22.55 13.43
N VAL A 455 3.48 21.71 13.47
CA VAL A 455 3.13 20.90 14.64
C VAL A 455 3.95 19.61 14.64
N PRO A 456 4.77 19.36 15.66
CA PRO A 456 5.57 18.13 15.72
C PRO A 456 4.67 16.90 15.89
N LYS A 457 5.02 15.80 15.25
CA LYS A 457 4.25 14.55 15.32
C LYS A 457 3.98 14.07 16.75
N SER A 458 4.93 14.32 17.68
CA SER A 458 4.76 13.99 19.09
C SER A 458 3.59 14.70 19.76
N TYR A 459 3.16 15.87 19.26
CA TYR A 459 1.99 16.58 19.76
C TYR A 459 0.68 15.82 19.47
N TRP A 460 0.57 15.27 18.26
CA TRP A 460 -0.60 14.49 17.83
C TRP A 460 -0.81 13.25 18.70
N TYR A 461 0.24 12.73 19.32
CA TYR A 461 0.20 11.50 20.11
C TYR A 461 0.07 11.72 21.62
N GLN A 462 -0.02 12.96 22.08
CA GLN A 462 -0.33 13.26 23.49
C GLN A 462 -1.84 13.10 23.74
N PRO A 463 -2.24 12.57 24.92
CA PRO A 463 -1.41 12.22 26.08
C PRO A 463 -0.84 10.79 26.08
N TYR A 464 -1.04 10.01 25.03
CA TYR A 464 -0.65 8.60 25.03
C TYR A 464 0.87 8.39 25.10
N LEU A 465 1.66 9.25 24.49
CA LEU A 465 3.14 9.19 24.51
C LEU A 465 3.80 10.26 25.40
N GLY A 466 3.05 10.96 26.25
CA GLY A 466 3.54 12.07 27.08
C GLY A 466 4.27 11.66 28.36
N GLY A 467 4.25 10.40 28.77
CA GLY A 467 4.90 9.88 29.97
C GLY A 467 6.40 9.61 29.77
N GLN A 468 7.15 9.53 30.90
CA GLN A 468 8.56 9.12 30.91
C GLN A 468 8.77 7.73 30.29
N GLU A 469 7.72 6.94 30.19
CA GLU A 469 7.73 5.52 29.87
C GLU A 469 8.01 5.23 28.40
N THR A 470 7.71 6.15 27.47
CA THR A 470 7.69 5.82 26.05
C THR A 470 8.48 6.73 25.12
N GLY A 471 8.99 7.90 25.56
CA GLY A 471 9.43 8.87 24.58
C GLY A 471 10.75 9.63 24.80
N ARG A 472 11.06 10.10 26.00
CA ARG A 472 12.17 11.05 26.19
C ARG A 472 13.56 10.46 25.93
N LEU A 473 13.85 9.26 26.44
CA LEU A 473 15.18 8.65 26.31
C LEU A 473 15.53 8.32 24.86
N PHE A 474 14.55 7.89 24.05
CA PHE A 474 14.78 7.57 22.65
C PHE A 474 14.96 8.81 21.79
N SER A 475 14.11 9.84 21.96
CA SER A 475 14.22 11.08 21.19
C SER A 475 15.54 11.81 21.45
N THR A 476 16.04 11.77 22.69
CA THR A 476 17.33 12.39 23.05
C THR A 476 18.50 11.62 22.44
N ARG A 477 18.44 10.29 22.44
CA ARG A 477 19.49 9.43 21.87
C ARG A 477 19.53 9.51 20.34
N VAL A 478 18.39 9.53 19.68
CA VAL A 478 18.30 9.75 18.21
C VAL A 478 18.74 11.16 17.82
N LYS A 479 18.40 12.18 18.62
CA LYS A 479 18.90 13.55 18.40
C LYS A 479 20.41 13.65 18.58
N ALA A 480 20.95 13.03 19.63
CA ALA A 480 22.40 12.97 19.87
C ALA A 480 23.13 12.24 18.73
N GLU A 481 22.57 11.14 18.23
CA GLU A 481 23.13 10.41 17.11
C GLU A 481 23.05 11.18 15.79
N ARG A 482 21.94 11.89 15.51
CA ARG A 482 21.85 12.77 14.36
C ARG A 482 22.87 13.93 14.43
N LEU A 483 23.08 14.50 15.62
CA LEU A 483 24.10 15.51 15.87
C LEU A 483 25.51 14.95 15.68
N PHE A 484 25.79 13.77 16.22
CA PHE A 484 27.08 13.09 16.05
C PHE A 484 27.35 12.78 14.58
N ARG A 485 26.36 12.28 13.85
CA ARG A 485 26.46 12.02 12.39
C ARG A 485 26.69 13.30 11.58
N ARG A 486 26.02 14.41 11.94
CA ARG A 486 26.26 15.72 11.31
C ARG A 486 27.68 16.25 11.57
N ALA A 487 28.19 16.04 12.78
CA ALA A 487 29.50 16.54 13.17
C ALA A 487 30.68 15.69 12.66
N THR A 488 30.50 14.38 12.55
CA THR A 488 31.63 13.46 12.27
C THR A 488 31.53 12.77 10.90
N GLY A 489 30.41 12.87 10.22
CA GLY A 489 30.14 12.06 9.01
C GLY A 489 29.97 10.56 9.29
N ILE A 490 30.22 10.10 10.51
CA ILE A 490 30.17 8.70 10.92
C ILE A 490 28.75 8.38 11.37
N GLY A 491 27.98 7.65 10.53
CA GLY A 491 26.70 7.10 10.93
C GLY A 491 26.91 5.87 11.80
N LEU A 492 26.51 5.90 13.06
CA LEU A 492 26.25 4.65 13.77
C LEU A 492 25.17 3.91 12.98
N LYS A 493 25.40 2.63 12.62
CA LYS A 493 24.56 1.81 11.72
C LYS A 493 23.07 1.81 12.14
N GLN A 494 22.29 2.83 11.73
CA GLN A 494 20.86 2.96 11.99
C GLN A 494 20.12 3.26 10.70
N GLN A 495 20.36 2.47 9.70
CA GLN A 495 19.55 2.57 8.50
C GLN A 495 18.53 1.45 8.55
N GLY A 496 17.36 1.68 7.93
CA GLY A 496 16.28 0.72 7.90
C GLY A 496 16.79 -0.70 7.62
N GLU A 497 16.10 -1.68 8.12
CA GLU A 497 16.56 -3.09 8.21
C GLU A 497 17.11 -3.61 6.88
N TRP A 498 16.48 -3.27 5.78
CA TRP A 498 16.90 -3.72 4.46
C TRP A 498 18.24 -3.12 3.98
N VAL A 499 18.72 -2.07 4.63
CA VAL A 499 20.03 -1.47 4.37
C VAL A 499 21.19 -2.30 4.99
N GLN A 500 20.90 -3.21 5.90
CA GLN A 500 21.90 -3.97 6.64
C GLN A 500 22.16 -5.38 6.09
N SER A 501 21.46 -5.82 5.04
CA SER A 501 21.67 -7.12 4.42
C SER A 501 22.98 -7.13 3.62
N GLU A 502 24.06 -7.54 4.25
CA GLU A 502 25.40 -7.74 3.65
C GLU A 502 25.73 -9.24 3.59
N GLY A 503 24.83 -10.05 3.05
CA GLY A 503 25.09 -11.47 2.82
C GLY A 503 25.90 -11.72 1.53
N PRO A 504 26.38 -12.94 1.31
CA PRO A 504 27.09 -13.31 0.08
C PRO A 504 26.27 -13.03 -1.20
N LEU A 505 24.94 -13.22 -1.14
CA LEU A 505 24.02 -12.93 -2.25
C LEU A 505 23.96 -11.43 -2.63
N TRP A 506 24.47 -10.53 -1.79
CA TRP A 506 24.51 -9.11 -2.12
C TRP A 506 25.36 -8.79 -3.35
N LYS A 507 26.49 -9.51 -3.53
CA LYS A 507 27.32 -9.36 -4.73
C LYS A 507 26.59 -9.81 -5.98
N GLU A 508 25.83 -10.88 -5.91
CA GLU A 508 24.98 -11.36 -7.00
C GLU A 508 23.89 -10.33 -7.35
N CYS A 509 23.25 -9.72 -6.35
CA CYS A 509 22.30 -8.63 -6.57
C CYS A 509 22.94 -7.44 -7.30
N LEU A 510 24.18 -7.07 -6.99
CA LEU A 510 24.89 -5.99 -7.67
C LEU A 510 25.16 -6.32 -9.14
N VAL A 511 25.59 -7.55 -9.43
CA VAL A 511 25.82 -8.01 -10.81
C VAL A 511 24.52 -8.03 -11.60
N ALA A 512 23.44 -8.59 -11.01
CA ALA A 512 22.13 -8.62 -11.63
C ALA A 512 21.59 -7.20 -11.90
N ALA A 513 21.76 -6.29 -10.94
CA ALA A 513 21.32 -4.91 -11.07
C ALA A 513 22.09 -4.14 -12.15
N GLU A 514 23.39 -4.40 -12.32
CA GLU A 514 24.18 -3.77 -13.38
C GLU A 514 23.76 -4.27 -14.76
N SER A 515 23.50 -5.58 -14.90
CA SER A 515 22.94 -6.14 -16.13
C SER A 515 21.55 -5.56 -16.44
N ALA A 516 20.69 -5.46 -15.43
CA ALA A 516 19.37 -4.86 -15.56
C ALA A 516 19.46 -3.38 -15.97
N ARG A 517 20.36 -2.60 -15.35
CA ARG A 517 20.64 -1.21 -15.69
C ARG A 517 20.99 -1.06 -17.18
N SER A 518 21.91 -1.87 -17.66
CA SER A 518 22.38 -1.79 -19.05
C SER A 518 21.26 -2.08 -20.04
N ARG A 519 20.43 -3.10 -19.79
CA ARG A 519 19.27 -3.43 -20.63
C ARG A 519 18.23 -2.31 -20.63
N LEU A 520 17.87 -1.80 -19.46
CA LEU A 520 16.90 -0.72 -19.35
C LEU A 520 17.42 0.58 -19.96
N SER A 521 18.72 0.90 -19.83
CA SER A 521 19.29 2.08 -20.47
C SER A 521 19.20 1.99 -22.00
N ALA A 522 19.44 0.80 -22.57
CA ALA A 522 19.28 0.59 -24.01
C ALA A 522 17.81 0.70 -24.45
N GLU A 523 16.88 0.10 -23.70
CA GLU A 523 15.45 0.12 -24.01
C GLU A 523 14.85 1.52 -23.91
N LEU A 524 15.20 2.26 -22.87
CA LEU A 524 14.63 3.58 -22.58
C LEU A 524 15.34 4.72 -23.30
N GLY A 525 16.53 4.49 -23.88
CA GLY A 525 17.36 5.52 -24.47
C GLY A 525 17.90 6.55 -23.46
N HIS A 526 17.95 6.20 -22.18
CA HIS A 526 18.38 7.07 -21.09
C HIS A 526 19.45 6.39 -20.24
N GLU A 527 20.44 7.17 -19.79
CA GLU A 527 21.42 6.66 -18.83
C GLU A 527 20.78 6.50 -17.44
N ILE A 528 20.90 5.29 -16.87
CA ILE A 528 20.45 4.98 -15.53
C ILE A 528 21.62 5.02 -14.56
N THR A 529 21.57 5.91 -13.57
CA THR A 529 22.62 6.10 -12.57
C THR A 529 22.28 5.39 -11.27
N MET A 530 22.98 4.28 -10.96
CA MET A 530 22.89 3.61 -9.66
C MET A 530 24.02 4.06 -8.74
N LYS A 531 23.87 5.16 -8.01
CA LYS A 531 24.88 5.56 -7.00
C LYS A 531 24.60 4.89 -5.66
N GLY A 532 25.25 3.73 -5.40
CA GLY A 532 25.54 3.19 -4.06
C GLY A 532 24.37 2.93 -3.10
N LYS A 533 23.11 2.95 -3.56
CA LYS A 533 21.93 2.82 -2.72
C LYS A 533 21.07 1.63 -3.14
N ARG A 534 20.57 0.89 -2.17
CA ARG A 534 19.80 -0.35 -2.33
C ARG A 534 18.42 -0.14 -2.95
N ARG A 535 17.74 0.98 -2.64
CA ARG A 535 16.46 1.33 -3.24
C ARG A 535 16.55 1.55 -4.77
N PRO A 536 17.54 2.30 -5.29
CA PRO A 536 17.82 2.35 -6.72
C PRO A 536 17.98 0.97 -7.37
N MET A 537 18.76 0.10 -6.76
CA MET A 537 18.97 -1.25 -7.25
C MET A 537 17.66 -2.06 -7.29
N ALA A 538 16.87 -1.99 -6.24
CA ALA A 538 15.58 -2.67 -6.17
C ALA A 538 14.62 -2.19 -7.26
N LEU A 539 14.54 -0.88 -7.49
CA LEU A 539 13.71 -0.30 -8.56
C LEU A 539 14.19 -0.73 -9.95
N THR A 540 15.50 -0.74 -10.17
CA THR A 540 16.09 -1.17 -11.44
C THR A 540 15.76 -2.64 -11.71
N LEU A 541 15.96 -3.52 -10.73
CA LEU A 541 15.69 -4.96 -10.89
C LEU A 541 14.21 -5.23 -11.14
N SER A 542 13.30 -4.65 -10.36
CA SER A 542 11.86 -4.87 -10.54
C SER A 542 11.34 -4.29 -11.86
N THR A 543 11.89 -3.16 -12.33
CA THR A 543 11.54 -2.60 -13.64
C THR A 543 12.04 -3.48 -14.79
N ALA A 544 13.27 -4.01 -14.67
CA ALA A 544 13.82 -4.94 -15.67
C ALA A 544 13.08 -6.28 -15.70
N GLU A 545 12.56 -6.75 -14.58
CA GLU A 545 11.71 -7.93 -14.51
C GLU A 545 10.40 -7.71 -15.31
N ALA A 546 9.76 -6.55 -15.15
CA ALA A 546 8.58 -6.22 -15.96
C ALA A 546 8.90 -6.19 -17.47
N LEU A 547 10.04 -5.63 -17.87
CA LEU A 547 10.49 -5.69 -19.27
C LEU A 547 10.64 -7.13 -19.76
N GLN A 548 11.24 -8.02 -18.96
CA GLN A 548 11.38 -9.44 -19.33
C GLN A 548 10.04 -10.17 -19.51
N ARG A 549 9.01 -9.79 -18.76
CA ARG A 549 7.67 -10.37 -18.90
C ARG A 549 6.97 -9.97 -20.21
N CYS A 550 7.44 -8.90 -20.86
CA CYS A 550 6.90 -8.43 -22.15
C CYS A 550 7.63 -9.02 -23.35
N THR A 551 8.84 -9.53 -23.17
CA THR A 551 9.65 -10.20 -24.23
C THR A 551 9.42 -11.70 -24.24
#